data_6be9e91a4bb2180e383c7d676e95c040
#
_entry.id   6be9e91a4bb2180e383c7d676e95c040
#
_cell.length_a   1.000
_cell.length_b   1.000
_cell.length_c   1.000
_cell.angle_alpha   90.00
_cell.angle_beta   90.00
_cell.angle_gamma   90.00
#
_symmetry.space_group_name_H-M   'P 1'
#
loop_
_entity.id
_entity.type
_entity.pdbx_description
1 polymer ?
#
loop_
_entity_poly.entity_id
_entity_poly.type
_entity_poly.pdbx_seq_one_letter_code
_entity_poly.pdbx_strand_id
1 'polypeptide(L)'
;SGKGGVGKSTMSVMIAKELAARGYQVGVLDADITGPSIPRLFHIENERARGTEQLIYPVETVEGIKVMSLNLVVEKEDEAVIWRGPAITGIVNQFWTGVYWGELDYLIIDMPPGTGDVPLTVMQSIPIKGVVMVSIPQDMISMIVSKSINMARKMNIEVLGVIENMS
;
A
#
# COMPACT_ATOMS: atom_id res chain seq x y z
N SER A 1 6.21 6.18 1.80
CA SER A 1 6.52 5.99 3.22
C SER A 1 6.79 7.34 3.87
N GLY A 2 6.42 7.52 5.11
CA GLY A 2 6.58 8.78 5.84
C GLY A 2 5.75 8.79 7.11
N LYS A 3 5.54 9.99 7.66
CA LYS A 3 4.68 10.22 8.82
C LYS A 3 3.22 9.84 8.50
N GLY A 4 2.51 9.26 9.47
CA GLY A 4 1.06 9.04 9.34
C GLY A 4 0.28 10.35 9.18
N GLY A 5 -0.83 10.33 8.47
CA GLY A 5 -1.72 11.48 8.30
C GLY A 5 -1.29 12.51 7.26
N VAL A 6 -0.32 12.20 6.40
CA VAL A 6 0.15 13.10 5.31
C VAL A 6 -0.61 12.93 3.99
N GLY A 7 -1.63 12.08 3.95
CA GLY A 7 -2.40 11.81 2.73
C GLY A 7 -1.76 10.78 1.79
N LYS A 8 -0.91 9.92 2.30
CA LYS A 8 -0.23 8.88 1.52
C LYS A 8 -1.20 7.92 0.82
N SER A 9 -2.20 7.42 1.54
CA SER A 9 -3.23 6.53 0.96
C SER A 9 -4.06 7.22 -0.11
N THR A 10 -4.40 8.50 0.10
CA THR A 10 -5.10 9.32 -0.90
C THR A 10 -4.24 9.48 -2.16
N MET A 11 -2.95 9.73 -2.03
CA MET A 11 -2.03 9.81 -3.17
C MET A 11 -1.91 8.47 -3.89
N SER A 12 -1.84 7.36 -3.17
CA SER A 12 -1.84 6.02 -3.76
C SER A 12 -3.07 5.77 -4.63
N VAL A 13 -4.25 6.13 -4.12
CA VAL A 13 -5.52 6.02 -4.86
C VAL A 13 -5.54 6.93 -6.09
N MET A 14 -5.11 8.17 -5.96
CA MET A 14 -5.06 9.12 -7.08
C MET A 14 -4.12 8.65 -8.20
N ILE A 15 -2.94 8.16 -7.85
CA ILE A 15 -1.98 7.60 -8.82
C ILE A 15 -2.60 6.38 -9.52
N ALA A 16 -3.22 5.48 -8.76
CA ALA A 16 -3.86 4.30 -9.33
C ALA A 16 -4.99 4.66 -10.31
N LYS A 17 -5.85 5.60 -9.95
CA LYS A 17 -6.94 6.08 -10.81
C LYS A 17 -6.41 6.76 -12.08
N GLU A 18 -5.38 7.55 -11.98
CA GLU A 18 -4.77 8.22 -13.14
C GLU A 18 -4.16 7.19 -14.11
N LEU A 19 -3.43 6.20 -13.60
CA LEU A 19 -2.88 5.14 -14.42
C LEU A 19 -3.97 4.31 -15.10
N ALA A 20 -5.04 3.98 -14.37
CA ALA A 20 -6.19 3.27 -14.94
C ALA A 20 -6.89 4.10 -16.04
N ALA A 21 -7.04 5.41 -15.83
CA ALA A 21 -7.61 6.33 -16.82
C ALA A 21 -6.77 6.42 -18.10
N ARG A 22 -5.47 6.18 -18.01
CA ARG A 22 -4.55 6.09 -19.15
C ARG A 22 -4.54 4.73 -19.84
N GLY A 23 -5.37 3.78 -19.40
CA GLY A 23 -5.53 2.47 -20.01
C GLY A 23 -4.61 1.38 -19.46
N TYR A 24 -3.86 1.64 -18.39
CA TYR A 24 -3.03 0.64 -17.75
C TYR A 24 -3.83 -0.31 -16.85
N GLN A 25 -3.37 -1.55 -16.75
CA GLN A 25 -3.87 -2.52 -15.77
C GLN A 25 -3.20 -2.26 -14.42
N VAL A 26 -4.00 -1.87 -13.42
CA VAL A 26 -3.48 -1.42 -12.13
C VAL A 26 -4.03 -2.26 -11.00
N GLY A 27 -3.16 -2.64 -10.08
CA GLY A 27 -3.50 -3.20 -8.79
C GLY A 27 -3.08 -2.26 -7.65
N VAL A 28 -3.76 -2.35 -6.53
CA VAL A 28 -3.40 -1.65 -5.29
C VAL A 28 -3.37 -2.65 -4.14
N LEU A 29 -2.21 -2.75 -3.51
CA LEU A 29 -2.01 -3.53 -2.29
C LEU A 29 -1.93 -2.57 -1.11
N ASP A 30 -2.90 -2.69 -0.20
CA ASP A 30 -2.89 -1.95 1.07
C ASP A 30 -2.04 -2.71 2.10
N ALA A 31 -0.82 -2.27 2.28
CA ALA A 31 0.12 -2.85 3.24
C ALA A 31 0.08 -2.15 4.62
N ASP A 32 -0.77 -1.15 4.80
CA ASP A 32 -1.03 -0.53 6.10
C ASP A 32 -2.09 -1.32 6.87
N ILE A 33 -1.68 -2.45 7.40
CA ILE A 33 -2.57 -3.39 8.11
C ILE A 33 -3.19 -2.78 9.38
N THR A 34 -2.50 -1.85 10.02
CA THR A 34 -2.94 -1.24 11.28
C THR A 34 -3.99 -0.14 11.10
N GLY A 35 -4.06 0.45 9.90
CA GLY A 35 -5.00 1.52 9.59
C GLY A 35 -5.43 1.46 8.13
N PRO A 36 -6.03 0.33 7.66
CA PRO A 36 -6.35 0.16 6.25
C PRO A 36 -7.44 1.14 5.83
N SER A 37 -7.12 2.00 4.86
CA SER A 37 -7.99 3.07 4.37
C SER A 37 -8.33 2.97 2.88
N ILE A 38 -7.59 2.18 2.12
CA ILE A 38 -7.75 2.05 0.67
C ILE A 38 -9.16 1.63 0.25
N PRO A 39 -9.81 0.62 0.87
CA PRO A 39 -11.16 0.23 0.48
C PRO A 39 -12.18 1.37 0.59
N ARG A 40 -12.08 2.17 1.65
CA ARG A 40 -12.96 3.32 1.87
C ARG A 40 -12.76 4.40 0.80
N LEU A 41 -11.53 4.65 0.41
CA LEU A 41 -11.20 5.63 -0.63
C LEU A 41 -11.68 5.21 -2.03
N PHE A 42 -11.82 3.90 -2.27
CA PHE A 42 -12.41 3.36 -3.49
C PHE A 42 -13.92 3.08 -3.39
N HIS A 43 -14.54 3.33 -2.25
CA HIS A 43 -15.95 3.03 -1.97
C HIS A 43 -16.30 1.54 -2.11
N ILE A 44 -15.40 0.67 -1.72
CA ILE A 44 -15.54 -0.78 -1.72
C ILE A 44 -15.43 -1.40 -0.31
N GLU A 45 -15.57 -0.60 0.73
CA GLU A 45 -15.46 -1.04 2.14
C GLU A 45 -16.46 -2.13 2.53
N ASN A 46 -17.58 -2.20 1.83
CA ASN A 46 -18.61 -3.22 2.04
C ASN A 46 -18.43 -4.47 1.16
N GLU A 47 -17.48 -4.42 0.24
CA GLU A 47 -17.14 -5.58 -0.59
C GLU A 47 -16.27 -6.56 0.18
N ARG A 48 -16.24 -7.81 -0.29
CA ARG A 48 -15.38 -8.85 0.27
C ARG A 48 -14.62 -9.56 -0.85
N ALA A 49 -13.34 -9.79 -0.59
CA ALA A 49 -12.52 -10.60 -1.47
C ALA A 49 -13.01 -12.05 -1.42
N ARG A 50 -13.06 -12.68 -2.60
CA ARG A 50 -13.42 -14.09 -2.74
C ARG A 50 -12.16 -14.91 -2.90
N GLY A 51 -12.22 -16.16 -2.47
CA GLY A 51 -11.05 -17.03 -2.58
C GLY A 51 -11.41 -18.48 -2.59
N THR A 52 -10.42 -19.27 -2.94
CA THR A 52 -10.36 -20.72 -2.76
C THR A 52 -9.35 -21.02 -1.66
N GLU A 53 -9.14 -22.29 -1.33
CA GLU A 53 -8.08 -22.69 -0.38
C GLU A 53 -6.67 -22.28 -0.85
N GLN A 54 -6.48 -22.01 -2.13
CA GLN A 54 -5.17 -21.78 -2.72
C GLN A 54 -4.96 -20.33 -3.18
N LEU A 55 -6.02 -19.60 -3.58
CA LEU A 55 -5.92 -18.27 -4.17
C LEU A 55 -7.01 -17.35 -3.64
N ILE A 56 -6.63 -16.09 -3.46
CA ILE A 56 -7.55 -15.00 -3.15
C ILE A 56 -7.71 -14.12 -4.39
N TYR A 57 -8.95 -13.79 -4.73
CA TYR A 57 -9.25 -12.88 -5.82
C TYR A 57 -9.44 -11.46 -5.27
N PRO A 58 -8.70 -10.47 -5.80
CA PRO A 58 -8.85 -9.08 -5.36
C PRO A 58 -10.23 -8.54 -5.69
N VAL A 59 -10.67 -7.53 -4.95
CA VAL A 59 -11.88 -6.79 -5.27
C VAL A 59 -11.57 -5.82 -6.40
N GLU A 60 -12.43 -5.76 -7.40
CA GLU A 60 -12.27 -4.87 -8.55
C GLU A 60 -13.17 -3.63 -8.39
N THR A 61 -12.59 -2.46 -8.56
CA THR A 61 -13.30 -1.18 -8.49
C THR A 61 -14.05 -0.90 -9.80
N VAL A 62 -14.89 0.14 -9.80
CA VAL A 62 -15.60 0.59 -11.02
C VAL A 62 -14.64 1.01 -12.13
N GLU A 63 -13.44 1.46 -11.80
CA GLU A 63 -12.39 1.81 -12.77
C GLU A 63 -11.61 0.59 -13.27
N GLY A 64 -11.91 -0.60 -12.79
CA GLY A 64 -11.19 -1.83 -13.13
C GLY A 64 -9.88 -2.02 -12.35
N ILE A 65 -9.68 -1.30 -11.26
CA ILE A 65 -8.49 -1.42 -10.39
C ILE A 65 -8.69 -2.61 -9.46
N LYS A 66 -7.71 -3.49 -9.39
CA LYS A 66 -7.72 -4.65 -8.48
C LYS A 66 -7.15 -4.25 -7.13
N VAL A 67 -7.95 -4.40 -6.07
CA VAL A 67 -7.59 -3.96 -4.72
C VAL A 67 -7.54 -5.13 -3.76
N MET A 68 -6.50 -5.16 -2.94
CA MET A 68 -6.36 -6.08 -1.83
C MET A 68 -6.00 -5.33 -0.56
N SER A 69 -6.79 -5.56 0.49
CA SER A 69 -6.63 -4.98 1.82
C SER A 69 -7.16 -5.93 2.88
N LEU A 70 -6.66 -5.82 4.09
CA LEU A 70 -7.13 -6.63 5.21
C LEU A 70 -8.64 -6.50 5.44
N ASN A 71 -9.18 -5.29 5.32
CA ASN A 71 -10.62 -5.03 5.48
C ASN A 71 -11.51 -5.76 4.48
N LEU A 72 -10.96 -6.23 3.36
CA LEU A 72 -11.70 -6.99 2.37
C LEU A 72 -11.75 -8.49 2.65
N VAL A 73 -10.99 -8.97 3.64
CA VAL A 73 -10.91 -10.40 4.02
C VAL A 73 -11.42 -10.70 5.43
N VAL A 74 -11.54 -9.69 6.30
CA VAL A 74 -12.05 -9.85 7.68
C VAL A 74 -13.54 -9.57 7.71
N GLU A 75 -14.29 -10.43 8.37
CA GLU A 75 -15.76 -10.31 8.43
C GLU A 75 -16.26 -9.21 9.37
N LYS A 76 -15.46 -8.77 10.35
CA LYS A 76 -15.86 -7.76 11.34
C LYS A 76 -14.72 -6.78 11.62
N GLU A 77 -15.03 -5.50 11.49
CA GLU A 77 -14.13 -4.41 11.91
C GLU A 77 -13.85 -4.37 13.41
N ASP A 78 -14.69 -5.04 14.23
CA ASP A 78 -14.66 -4.96 15.69
C ASP A 78 -13.66 -5.91 16.36
N GLU A 79 -13.04 -6.81 15.63
CA GLU A 79 -11.93 -7.58 16.17
C GLU A 79 -10.66 -6.77 16.14
N ALA A 80 -10.40 -6.04 17.20
CA ALA A 80 -9.11 -5.39 17.44
C ALA A 80 -8.00 -6.43 17.61
N VAL A 81 -7.57 -7.00 16.52
CA VAL A 81 -6.41 -7.90 16.51
C VAL A 81 -5.17 -7.04 16.60
N ILE A 82 -4.43 -7.15 17.71
CA ILE A 82 -3.15 -6.50 17.86
C ILE A 82 -2.14 -7.26 17.00
N TRP A 83 -1.90 -6.73 15.79
CA TRP A 83 -0.91 -7.30 14.90
C TRP A 83 0.50 -6.87 15.32
N ARG A 84 1.38 -7.83 15.54
CA ARG A 84 2.81 -7.60 15.77
C ARG A 84 3.55 -7.67 14.43
N GLY A 85 4.72 -7.04 14.34
CA GLY A 85 5.52 -6.92 13.14
C GLY A 85 5.65 -8.20 12.29
N PRO A 86 6.03 -9.37 12.85
CA PRO A 86 6.13 -10.61 12.07
C PRO A 86 4.80 -11.07 11.47
N ALA A 87 3.69 -10.89 12.18
CA ALA A 87 2.36 -11.24 11.67
C ALA A 87 1.94 -10.30 10.53
N ILE A 88 2.20 -9.00 10.64
CA ILE A 88 1.94 -8.01 9.59
C ILE A 88 2.71 -8.38 8.32
N THR A 89 3.99 -8.70 8.44
CA THR A 89 4.82 -9.10 7.31
C THR A 89 4.29 -10.36 6.63
N GLY A 90 3.85 -11.35 7.41
CA GLY A 90 3.24 -12.57 6.91
C GLY A 90 1.99 -12.31 6.08
N ILE A 91 1.11 -11.42 6.55
CA ILE A 91 -0.11 -11.02 5.82
C ILE A 91 0.24 -10.30 4.53
N VAL A 92 1.14 -9.34 4.57
CA VAL A 92 1.57 -8.61 3.37
C VAL A 92 2.17 -9.55 2.34
N ASN A 93 3.00 -10.50 2.76
CA ASN A 93 3.52 -11.54 1.89
C ASN A 93 2.43 -12.40 1.28
N GLN A 94 1.42 -12.78 2.05
CA GLN A 94 0.28 -13.54 1.56
C GLN A 94 -0.54 -12.72 0.55
N PHE A 95 -0.68 -11.42 0.74
CA PHE A 95 -1.34 -10.54 -0.22
C PHE A 95 -0.53 -10.36 -1.50
N TRP A 96 0.77 -10.51 -1.43
CA TRP A 96 1.65 -10.49 -2.59
C TRP A 96 1.63 -11.82 -3.36
N THR A 97 1.76 -12.96 -2.67
CA THR A 97 1.96 -14.27 -3.27
C THR A 97 0.69 -15.09 -3.44
N GLY A 98 -0.30 -14.90 -2.58
CA GLY A 98 -1.56 -15.67 -2.54
C GLY A 98 -2.74 -15.00 -3.23
N VAL A 99 -2.57 -13.82 -3.79
CA VAL A 99 -3.60 -13.09 -4.53
C VAL A 99 -3.41 -13.29 -6.03
N TYR A 100 -4.49 -13.61 -6.72
CA TYR A 100 -4.48 -13.68 -8.18
C TYR A 100 -4.60 -12.28 -8.79
N TRP A 101 -3.48 -11.63 -8.98
CA TRP A 101 -3.41 -10.30 -9.59
C TRP A 101 -3.65 -10.30 -11.10
N GLY A 102 -3.37 -11.41 -11.78
CA GLY A 102 -3.36 -11.47 -13.24
C GLY A 102 -2.22 -10.64 -13.84
N GLU A 103 -2.40 -10.22 -15.07
CA GLU A 103 -1.44 -9.32 -15.73
C GLU A 103 -1.68 -7.88 -15.28
N LEU A 104 -0.67 -7.28 -14.66
CA LEU A 104 -0.68 -5.89 -14.24
C LEU A 104 0.45 -5.14 -14.92
N ASP A 105 0.18 -3.89 -15.32
CA ASP A 105 1.22 -2.93 -15.72
C ASP A 105 1.85 -2.29 -14.48
N TYR A 106 1.03 -2.01 -13.46
CA TYR A 106 1.46 -1.40 -12.19
C TYR A 106 0.78 -2.05 -11.00
N LEU A 107 1.55 -2.29 -9.96
CA LEU A 107 1.05 -2.59 -8.61
C LEU A 107 1.49 -1.48 -7.67
N ILE A 108 0.55 -0.69 -7.20
CA ILE A 108 0.77 0.36 -6.22
C ILE A 108 0.69 -0.26 -4.82
N ILE A 109 1.72 -0.07 -4.03
CA ILE A 109 1.76 -0.59 -2.66
C ILE A 109 1.68 0.60 -1.71
N ASP A 110 0.57 0.69 -0.99
CA ASP A 110 0.41 1.68 0.08
C ASP A 110 1.09 1.17 1.34
N MET A 111 2.28 1.72 1.61
CA MET A 111 3.16 1.27 2.67
C MET A 111 2.65 1.65 4.05
N PRO A 112 2.94 0.85 5.10
CA PRO A 112 2.70 1.28 6.48
C PRO A 112 3.47 2.56 6.78
N PRO A 113 2.99 3.38 7.74
CA PRO A 113 3.66 4.60 8.12
C PRO A 113 5.00 4.34 8.80
N GLY A 114 5.92 5.32 8.70
CA GLY A 114 7.18 5.31 9.40
C GLY A 114 8.36 4.74 8.61
N THR A 115 9.48 4.60 9.31
CA THR A 115 10.79 4.12 8.81
C THR A 115 11.32 2.93 9.61
N GLY A 116 10.47 2.30 10.40
CA GLY A 116 10.84 1.18 11.27
C GLY A 116 10.92 -0.16 10.54
N ASP A 117 10.90 -1.22 11.32
CA ASP A 117 11.13 -2.58 10.82
C ASP A 117 10.04 -3.08 9.86
N VAL A 118 8.77 -2.68 10.06
CA VAL A 118 7.65 -3.16 9.22
C VAL A 118 7.76 -2.65 7.79
N PRO A 119 7.89 -1.32 7.52
CA PRO A 119 8.14 -0.83 6.17
C PRO A 119 9.38 -1.45 5.53
N LEU A 120 10.47 -1.57 6.28
CA LEU A 120 11.72 -2.17 5.79
C LEU A 120 11.49 -3.62 5.34
N THR A 121 10.81 -4.42 6.16
CA THR A 121 10.55 -5.83 5.86
C THR A 121 9.63 -5.99 4.64
N VAL A 122 8.61 -5.15 4.50
CA VAL A 122 7.74 -5.13 3.30
C VAL A 122 8.58 -4.84 2.06
N MET A 123 9.46 -3.85 2.10
CA MET A 123 10.34 -3.49 0.99
C MET A 123 11.32 -4.61 0.63
N GLN A 124 11.75 -5.40 1.61
CA GLN A 124 12.63 -6.56 1.36
C GLN A 124 11.88 -7.76 0.79
N SER A 125 10.62 -7.92 1.14
CA SER A 125 9.80 -9.10 0.78
C SER A 125 9.21 -9.02 -0.62
N ILE A 126 8.99 -7.81 -1.14
CA ILE A 126 8.36 -7.56 -2.43
C ILE A 126 9.40 -6.90 -3.37
N PRO A 127 9.51 -7.33 -4.64
CA PRO A 127 10.46 -6.75 -5.59
C PRO A 127 10.00 -5.34 -6.04
N ILE A 128 10.20 -4.35 -5.20
CA ILE A 128 9.80 -2.96 -5.44
C ILE A 128 10.78 -2.31 -6.42
N LYS A 129 10.28 -1.71 -7.49
CA LYS A 129 11.08 -1.01 -8.51
C LYS A 129 11.38 0.43 -8.14
N GLY A 130 10.46 1.09 -7.45
CA GLY A 130 10.64 2.48 -7.07
C GLY A 130 9.70 2.90 -5.97
N VAL A 131 10.02 3.98 -5.29
CA VAL A 131 9.20 4.55 -4.22
C VAL A 131 8.89 6.01 -4.51
N VAL A 132 7.70 6.42 -4.11
CA VAL A 132 7.30 7.82 -4.04
C VAL A 132 7.13 8.18 -2.57
N MET A 133 7.77 9.28 -2.15
CA MET A 133 7.62 9.81 -0.81
C MET A 133 6.49 10.84 -0.78
N VAL A 134 5.64 10.77 0.24
CA VAL A 134 4.59 11.76 0.49
C VAL A 134 4.87 12.43 1.82
N SER A 135 4.92 13.75 1.82
CA SER A 135 5.24 14.55 3.00
C SER A 135 4.41 15.82 3.04
N ILE A 136 4.35 16.46 4.20
CA ILE A 136 3.80 17.81 4.37
C ILE A 136 4.95 18.82 4.35
N PRO A 137 4.68 20.13 4.08
CA PRO A 137 5.73 21.15 3.98
C PRO A 137 6.66 21.19 5.20
N GLN A 138 6.09 21.07 6.41
CA GLN A 138 6.84 21.12 7.66
C GLN A 138 7.83 19.96 7.83
N ASP A 139 7.54 18.81 7.20
CA ASP A 139 8.34 17.59 7.31
C ASP A 139 9.30 17.40 6.13
N MET A 140 9.24 18.25 5.08
CA MET A 140 10.11 18.13 3.90
C MET A 140 11.61 18.25 4.24
N ILE A 141 11.93 19.01 5.27
CA ILE A 141 13.30 19.20 5.78
C ILE A 141 13.59 18.24 6.94
N SER A 142 12.63 17.39 7.31
CA SER A 142 12.74 16.55 8.49
C SER A 142 13.69 15.37 8.28
N MET A 143 14.25 14.88 9.42
CA MET A 143 15.03 13.64 9.44
C MET A 143 14.24 12.42 8.94
N ILE A 144 12.89 12.45 9.00
CA ILE A 144 12.02 11.34 8.59
C ILE A 144 12.11 11.12 7.07
N VAL A 145 12.02 12.19 6.28
CA VAL A 145 12.16 12.11 4.82
C VAL A 145 13.56 11.63 4.44
N SER A 146 14.59 12.19 5.06
CA SER A 146 15.97 11.78 4.83
C SER A 146 16.21 10.31 5.17
N LYS A 147 15.66 9.83 6.29
CA LYS A 147 15.74 8.42 6.67
C LYS A 147 15.05 7.49 5.68
N SER A 148 13.87 7.89 5.18
CA SER A 148 13.12 7.12 4.18
C SER A 148 13.89 7.03 2.86
N ILE A 149 14.48 8.12 2.40
CA ILE A 149 15.31 8.16 1.20
C ILE A 149 16.56 7.27 1.37
N ASN A 150 17.24 7.38 2.50
CA ASN A 150 18.42 6.57 2.78
C ASN A 150 18.08 5.07 2.86
N MET A 151 16.95 4.72 3.44
CA MET A 151 16.46 3.34 3.49
C MET A 151 16.24 2.79 2.07
N ALA A 152 15.57 3.53 1.21
CA ALA A 152 15.37 3.13 -0.19
C ALA A 152 16.70 2.95 -0.92
N ARG A 153 17.64 3.87 -0.76
CA ARG A 153 18.99 3.80 -1.37
C ARG A 153 19.78 2.58 -0.90
N LYS A 154 19.76 2.26 0.39
CA LYS A 154 20.42 1.08 0.94
C LYS A 154 19.87 -0.23 0.36
N MET A 155 18.62 -0.23 -0.07
CA MET A 155 17.97 -1.38 -0.67
C MET A 155 18.05 -1.40 -2.21
N ASN A 156 18.79 -0.45 -2.82
CA ASN A 156 18.84 -0.24 -4.28
C ASN A 156 17.45 -0.01 -4.90
N ILE A 157 16.57 0.67 -4.18
CA ILE A 157 15.26 1.07 -4.68
C ILE A 157 15.32 2.53 -5.11
N GLU A 158 14.90 2.80 -6.33
CA GLU A 158 14.88 4.16 -6.87
C GLU A 158 13.83 5.02 -6.18
N VAL A 159 14.20 6.23 -5.77
CA VAL A 159 13.25 7.25 -5.33
C VAL A 159 12.76 8.00 -6.57
N LEU A 160 11.51 7.71 -6.99
CA LEU A 160 10.90 8.28 -8.19
C LEU A 160 10.52 9.75 -8.02
N GLY A 161 10.24 10.16 -6.79
CA GLY A 161 9.88 11.53 -6.48
C GLY A 161 9.42 11.71 -5.05
N VAL A 162 9.21 12.98 -4.69
CA VAL A 162 8.64 13.40 -3.42
C VAL A 162 7.42 14.27 -3.71
N ILE A 163 6.30 13.94 -3.10
CA ILE A 163 5.06 14.71 -3.20
C ILE A 163 4.89 15.51 -1.92
N GLU A 164 4.84 16.83 -2.06
CA GLU A 164 4.43 17.73 -0.99
C GLU A 164 2.90 17.84 -1.00
N ASN A 165 2.28 17.54 0.15
CA ASN A 165 0.84 17.56 0.30
C ASN A 165 0.43 18.46 1.47
N MET A 166 -0.80 18.93 1.48
CA MET A 166 -1.33 19.83 2.53
C MET A 166 -0.56 21.16 2.64
N SER A 167 -0.13 21.72 1.50
CA SER A 167 0.52 23.04 1.42
C SER A 167 -0.50 24.17 1.40
#